data_198c67d5f3912b13ec9023f94e771dc0
#
_entry.id   198c67d5f3912b13ec9023f94e771dc0
#
_cell.length_a   1.000
_cell.length_b   1.000
_cell.length_c   1.000
_cell.angle_alpha   90.00
_cell.angle_beta   90.00
_cell.angle_gamma   90.00
#
_symmetry.space_group_name_H-M   'P 1'
#
loop_
_entity.id
_entity.type
_entity.pdbx_description
1 polymer ?
#
loop_
_entity_poly.entity_id
_entity_poly.type
_entity_poly.pdbx_seq_one_letter_code
_entity_poly.pdbx_strand_id
1 'polypeptide(L)'
;MQYPIASAKRPAELVGEIIDSNYAQQLIRGFKETFPGEVTVRSIESKTIFNSVKDIPNVSGIRFMYGMGSADDPASKVILLIPCNNTSTHQPIPNTIVQPEGYLNNKGERVGLRRTWELLYNHAVHYAKLQPEIKFKQIFRGAFFGIDSLTSLLTKVTEAHSVNYHFGFDENITDTPLQHKAVLNPLHIDGTQYNVYFDVNSPCPPDCYNDEPPSTCCMAASMVDNFPKTPDNGPLVEMYYYISPALTEAIVNTGRAKDIYQSLYHNQVSQCNKLIEEGRYDAAKMLFEQTMEYLMKEYLFC
;
A
#
# COMPACT_ATOMS: atom_id res chain seq x y z
N MET A 1 6.57 27.10 -8.35
CA MET A 1 5.92 26.32 -9.40
C MET A 1 4.85 25.47 -8.71
N GLN A 2 3.58 25.66 -9.04
CA GLN A 2 2.53 24.76 -8.57
C GLN A 2 2.64 23.50 -9.45
N TYR A 3 3.10 22.39 -8.87
CA TYR A 3 2.99 21.09 -9.52
C TYR A 3 1.50 20.75 -9.62
N PRO A 4 1.00 20.37 -10.81
CA PRO A 4 -0.37 19.91 -10.90
C PRO A 4 -0.50 18.68 -9.99
N ILE A 5 -1.35 18.79 -8.96
CA ILE A 5 -1.89 17.63 -8.27
C ILE A 5 -2.33 16.67 -9.36
N ALA A 6 -1.83 15.44 -9.35
CA ALA A 6 -2.12 14.46 -10.37
C ALA A 6 -3.63 14.44 -10.59
N SER A 7 -4.05 14.97 -11.69
CA SER A 7 -5.47 15.17 -11.94
C SER A 7 -6.11 13.78 -11.99
N ALA A 8 -7.28 13.63 -11.37
CA ALA A 8 -8.13 12.44 -11.38
C ALA A 8 -8.53 11.94 -12.81
N LYS A 9 -7.80 12.35 -13.84
CA LYS A 9 -8.01 12.07 -15.25
C LYS A 9 -6.91 11.25 -15.93
N ARG A 10 -5.78 10.95 -15.23
CA ARG A 10 -4.71 10.15 -15.83
C ARG A 10 -5.05 8.68 -15.62
N PRO A 11 -5.04 7.83 -16.67
CA PRO A 11 -5.19 6.38 -16.51
C PRO A 11 -4.20 5.83 -15.50
N ALA A 12 -4.63 4.88 -14.66
CA ALA A 12 -3.79 4.33 -13.60
C ALA A 12 -2.51 3.68 -14.17
N GLU A 13 -2.62 3.06 -15.34
CA GLU A 13 -1.52 2.42 -16.06
C GLU A 13 -0.38 3.37 -16.41
N LEU A 14 -0.69 4.68 -16.52
CA LEU A 14 0.26 5.73 -16.90
C LEU A 14 0.77 6.56 -15.71
N VAL A 15 0.50 6.14 -14.47
CA VAL A 15 1.01 6.85 -13.27
C VAL A 15 2.52 6.64 -13.15
N GLY A 16 3.23 7.76 -12.98
CA GLY A 16 4.68 7.84 -12.92
C GLY A 16 5.26 8.55 -14.14
N GLU A 17 6.36 9.26 -13.95
CA GLU A 17 7.02 10.05 -14.99
C GLU A 17 8.53 10.18 -14.75
N ILE A 18 9.28 10.42 -15.85
CA ILE A 18 10.70 10.72 -15.75
C ILE A 18 10.86 12.13 -15.19
N ILE A 19 11.70 12.26 -14.18
CA ILE A 19 12.02 13.54 -13.55
C ILE A 19 13.47 13.96 -13.82
N ASP A 20 13.74 15.25 -13.65
CA ASP A 20 15.10 15.80 -13.75
C ASP A 20 16.02 15.19 -12.68
N SER A 21 17.27 14.91 -13.05
CA SER A 21 18.22 14.24 -12.16
C SER A 21 18.61 15.11 -10.94
N ASN A 22 18.67 16.43 -11.08
CA ASN A 22 18.97 17.31 -9.96
C ASN A 22 17.82 17.32 -8.96
N TYR A 23 16.59 17.35 -9.47
CA TYR A 23 15.40 17.25 -8.62
C TYR A 23 15.34 15.89 -7.90
N ALA A 24 15.62 14.79 -8.60
CA ALA A 24 15.68 13.46 -7.97
C ALA A 24 16.73 13.41 -6.83
N GLN A 25 17.93 13.96 -7.08
CA GLN A 25 18.99 14.02 -6.06
C GLN A 25 18.60 14.93 -4.88
N GLN A 26 17.85 16.01 -5.13
CA GLN A 26 17.33 16.88 -4.07
C GLN A 26 16.35 16.10 -3.18
N LEU A 27 15.40 15.34 -3.75
CA LEU A 27 14.45 14.51 -3.00
C LEU A 27 15.14 13.46 -2.13
N ILE A 28 16.13 12.75 -2.71
CA ILE A 28 16.90 11.70 -2.02
C ILE A 28 17.70 12.31 -0.86
N ARG A 29 18.31 13.47 -1.07
CA ARG A 29 19.05 14.21 -0.04
C ARG A 29 18.11 14.68 1.07
N GLY A 30 16.97 15.29 0.73
CA GLY A 30 15.96 15.75 1.68
C GLY A 30 15.52 14.62 2.61
N PHE A 31 15.29 13.41 2.09
CA PHE A 31 14.96 12.26 2.93
C PHE A 31 16.08 11.91 3.91
N LYS A 32 17.33 11.86 3.44
CA LYS A 32 18.50 11.53 4.28
C LYS A 32 18.73 12.56 5.40
N GLU A 33 18.49 13.83 5.11
CA GLU A 33 18.67 14.93 6.07
C GLU A 33 17.52 14.98 7.08
N THR A 34 16.28 14.74 6.65
CA THR A 34 15.10 14.76 7.51
C THR A 34 15.01 13.53 8.41
N PHE A 35 15.43 12.35 7.92
CA PHE A 35 15.36 11.08 8.63
C PHE A 35 16.74 10.43 8.79
N PRO A 36 17.63 11.01 9.61
CA PRO A 36 18.97 10.46 9.81
C PRO A 36 18.90 9.09 10.48
N GLY A 37 19.65 8.13 9.94
CA GLY A 37 19.65 6.74 10.42
C GLY A 37 18.63 5.83 9.74
N GLU A 38 17.73 6.40 8.93
CA GLU A 38 16.80 5.60 8.13
C GLU A 38 17.48 4.98 6.89
N VAL A 39 16.93 3.85 6.44
CA VAL A 39 17.33 3.25 5.17
C VAL A 39 16.85 4.15 4.03
N THR A 40 17.79 4.57 3.17
CA THR A 40 17.53 5.54 2.08
C THR A 40 17.29 4.89 0.73
N VAL A 41 17.62 3.60 0.58
CA VAL A 41 17.49 2.87 -0.69
C VAL A 41 17.27 1.38 -0.48
N ARG A 42 16.50 0.78 -1.38
CA ARG A 42 16.38 -0.68 -1.55
C ARG A 42 16.51 -1.04 -3.02
N SER A 43 17.34 -2.03 -3.34
CA SER A 43 17.43 -2.56 -4.69
C SER A 43 16.38 -3.66 -4.91
N ILE A 44 15.82 -3.69 -6.12
CA ILE A 44 14.80 -4.64 -6.56
C ILE A 44 15.23 -5.16 -7.93
N GLU A 45 15.40 -6.45 -8.11
CA GLU A 45 15.65 -7.01 -9.42
C GLU A 45 14.45 -6.77 -10.36
N SER A 46 14.70 -6.37 -11.60
CA SER A 46 13.65 -6.12 -12.59
C SER A 46 12.73 -7.33 -12.78
N LYS A 47 13.30 -8.55 -12.77
CA LYS A 47 12.52 -9.78 -12.84
C LYS A 47 11.56 -9.95 -11.66
N THR A 48 11.89 -9.44 -10.46
CA THR A 48 11.01 -9.49 -9.28
C THR A 48 9.79 -8.60 -9.48
N ILE A 49 9.97 -7.40 -10.07
CA ILE A 49 8.87 -6.50 -10.42
C ILE A 49 7.92 -7.19 -11.41
N PHE A 50 8.45 -7.75 -12.50
CA PHE A 50 7.62 -8.46 -13.48
C PHE A 50 6.96 -9.72 -12.92
N ASN A 51 7.67 -10.48 -12.08
CA ASN A 51 7.11 -11.67 -11.44
C ASN A 51 5.98 -11.35 -10.45
N SER A 52 5.97 -10.16 -9.87
CA SER A 52 4.90 -9.75 -8.95
C SER A 52 3.54 -9.59 -9.62
N VAL A 53 3.52 -9.41 -10.94
CA VAL A 53 2.30 -9.23 -11.76
C VAL A 53 2.08 -10.34 -12.77
N LYS A 54 3.03 -11.28 -12.85
CA LYS A 54 2.97 -12.39 -13.80
C LYS A 54 1.71 -13.21 -13.56
N ASP A 55 1.03 -13.54 -14.64
CA ASP A 55 -0.17 -14.38 -14.65
C ASP A 55 -1.39 -13.77 -13.90
N ILE A 56 -1.31 -12.49 -13.54
CA ILE A 56 -2.42 -11.77 -12.90
C ILE A 56 -3.15 -10.93 -13.97
N PRO A 57 -4.42 -11.18 -14.22
CA PRO A 57 -5.19 -10.41 -15.19
C PRO A 57 -5.51 -9.00 -14.72
N ASN A 58 -5.67 -8.07 -15.66
CA ASN A 58 -6.17 -6.71 -15.42
C ASN A 58 -5.36 -5.88 -14.41
N VAL A 59 -4.06 -6.10 -14.32
CA VAL A 59 -3.17 -5.27 -13.48
C VAL A 59 -3.01 -3.90 -14.11
N SER A 60 -3.38 -2.85 -13.39
CA SER A 60 -3.13 -1.46 -13.79
C SER A 60 -1.80 -0.91 -13.28
N GLY A 61 -1.23 -1.53 -12.25
CA GLY A 61 0.06 -1.13 -11.68
C GLY A 61 0.43 -1.88 -10.43
N ILE A 62 1.49 -1.41 -9.77
CA ILE A 62 2.04 -2.00 -8.55
C ILE A 62 2.15 -0.92 -7.47
N ARG A 63 1.65 -1.20 -6.27
CA ARG A 63 2.02 -0.46 -5.07
C ARG A 63 3.30 -1.03 -4.49
N PHE A 64 4.29 -0.16 -4.33
CA PHE A 64 5.53 -0.42 -3.61
C PHE A 64 5.31 0.01 -2.18
N MET A 65 4.93 -0.93 -1.32
CA MET A 65 4.53 -0.64 0.05
C MET A 65 5.68 -0.89 1.03
N TYR A 66 5.78 -0.03 2.03
CA TYR A 66 6.84 -0.07 3.03
C TYR A 66 6.47 -0.99 4.18
N GLY A 67 7.28 -2.01 4.36
CA GLY A 67 7.19 -2.91 5.51
C GLY A 67 8.43 -2.84 6.38
N MET A 68 8.29 -3.25 7.64
CA MET A 68 9.41 -3.43 8.57
C MET A 68 9.27 -4.71 9.36
N GLY A 69 10.38 -5.42 9.52
CA GLY A 69 10.43 -6.65 10.33
C GLY A 69 10.19 -6.36 11.82
N SER A 70 10.67 -5.21 12.29
CA SER A 70 10.45 -4.67 13.63
C SER A 70 10.30 -3.15 13.54
N ALA A 71 9.38 -2.57 14.31
CA ALA A 71 9.19 -1.12 14.40
C ALA A 71 10.36 -0.37 15.08
N ASP A 72 11.29 -1.09 15.69
CA ASP A 72 12.46 -0.51 16.38
C ASP A 72 13.76 -0.72 15.60
N ASP A 73 13.73 -1.36 14.43
CA ASP A 73 14.89 -1.64 13.59
C ASP A 73 14.72 -1.11 12.16
N PRO A 74 15.24 0.11 11.85
CA PRO A 74 15.19 0.68 10.50
C PRO A 74 15.83 -0.22 9.44
N ALA A 75 16.86 -1.03 9.79
CA ALA A 75 17.53 -1.93 8.85
C ALA A 75 16.59 -3.06 8.36
N SER A 76 15.57 -3.40 9.14
CA SER A 76 14.56 -4.40 8.80
C SER A 76 13.54 -3.95 7.73
N LYS A 77 13.65 -2.71 7.23
CA LYS A 77 12.76 -2.15 6.19
C LYS A 77 12.82 -2.96 4.90
N VAL A 78 11.67 -3.29 4.37
CA VAL A 78 11.48 -4.01 3.08
C VAL A 78 10.47 -3.25 2.21
N ILE A 79 10.52 -3.51 0.91
CA ILE A 79 9.48 -3.07 -0.03
C ILE A 79 8.64 -4.30 -0.41
N LEU A 80 7.34 -4.17 -0.32
CA LEU A 80 6.37 -5.18 -0.77
C LEU A 80 5.78 -4.73 -2.10
N LEU A 81 5.72 -5.63 -3.06
CA LEU A 81 5.18 -5.40 -4.39
C LEU A 81 3.74 -5.91 -4.43
N ILE A 82 2.79 -4.98 -4.36
CA ILE A 82 1.36 -5.29 -4.29
C ILE A 82 0.68 -4.93 -5.60
N PRO A 83 0.26 -5.91 -6.43
CA PRO A 83 -0.47 -5.65 -7.66
C PRO A 83 -1.80 -4.95 -7.40
N CYS A 84 -2.18 -4.06 -8.29
CA CYS A 84 -3.43 -3.34 -8.23
C CYS A 84 -4.15 -3.35 -9.57
N ASN A 85 -5.47 -3.27 -9.55
CA ASN A 85 -6.29 -3.08 -10.73
C ASN A 85 -7.15 -1.81 -10.60
N ASN A 86 -7.65 -1.31 -11.71
CA ASN A 86 -8.53 -0.14 -11.78
C ASN A 86 -9.88 -0.52 -12.38
N THR A 87 -10.44 -1.64 -11.90
CA THR A 87 -11.74 -2.13 -12.40
C THR A 87 -12.92 -1.45 -11.73
N SER A 88 -12.71 -0.74 -10.63
CA SER A 88 -13.78 -0.03 -9.94
C SER A 88 -14.27 1.17 -10.72
N THR A 89 -15.54 1.16 -11.08
CA THR A 89 -16.23 2.33 -11.66
C THR A 89 -16.53 3.41 -10.63
N HIS A 90 -16.36 3.10 -9.34
CA HIS A 90 -16.77 3.95 -8.22
C HIS A 90 -15.59 4.62 -7.50
N GLN A 91 -14.36 4.19 -7.78
CA GLN A 91 -13.17 4.73 -7.13
C GLN A 91 -12.09 5.10 -8.14
N PRO A 92 -11.51 6.31 -8.03
CA PRO A 92 -10.39 6.71 -8.90
C PRO A 92 -9.07 6.03 -8.52
N ILE A 93 -9.05 5.29 -7.40
CA ILE A 93 -7.85 4.69 -6.80
C ILE A 93 -7.81 3.20 -7.16
N PRO A 94 -6.70 2.69 -7.72
CA PRO A 94 -6.57 1.29 -8.05
C PRO A 94 -6.76 0.38 -6.83
N ASN A 95 -7.57 -0.66 -6.96
CA ASN A 95 -7.79 -1.64 -5.92
C ASN A 95 -6.61 -2.59 -5.79
N THR A 96 -6.30 -2.98 -4.56
CA THR A 96 -5.35 -4.06 -4.28
C THR A 96 -5.90 -5.39 -4.80
N ILE A 97 -5.11 -6.09 -5.63
CA ILE A 97 -5.41 -7.47 -6.02
C ILE A 97 -4.94 -8.38 -4.88
N VAL A 98 -5.88 -8.98 -4.18
CA VAL A 98 -5.58 -9.84 -3.04
C VAL A 98 -5.14 -11.22 -3.52
N GLN A 99 -3.96 -11.66 -3.11
CA GLN A 99 -3.37 -12.95 -3.47
C GLN A 99 -3.32 -13.84 -2.23
N PRO A 100 -3.94 -15.05 -2.26
CA PRO A 100 -3.95 -15.96 -1.11
C PRO A 100 -2.57 -16.31 -0.58
N GLU A 101 -1.61 -16.50 -1.50
CA GLU A 101 -0.22 -16.83 -1.19
C GLU A 101 0.61 -15.64 -0.71
N GLY A 102 0.04 -14.42 -0.73
CA GLY A 102 0.72 -13.19 -0.38
C GLY A 102 1.49 -12.54 -1.53
N TYR A 103 2.42 -11.64 -1.22
CA TYR A 103 3.10 -10.77 -2.17
C TYR A 103 4.61 -10.98 -2.18
N LEU A 104 5.28 -10.54 -3.25
CA LEU A 104 6.74 -10.55 -3.29
C LEU A 104 7.31 -9.34 -2.54
N ASN A 105 8.43 -9.53 -1.85
CA ASN A 105 9.23 -8.43 -1.33
C ASN A 105 10.32 -8.01 -2.33
N ASN A 106 11.09 -6.99 -1.99
CA ASN A 106 12.18 -6.48 -2.84
C ASN A 106 13.32 -7.48 -3.09
N LYS A 107 13.39 -8.60 -2.34
CA LYS A 107 14.35 -9.68 -2.57
C LYS A 107 13.77 -10.80 -3.44
N GLY A 108 12.53 -10.70 -3.88
CA GLY A 108 11.83 -11.74 -4.63
C GLY A 108 11.30 -12.90 -3.76
N GLU A 109 11.30 -12.73 -2.44
CA GLU A 109 10.76 -13.70 -1.49
C GLU A 109 9.24 -13.49 -1.35
N ARG A 110 8.50 -14.59 -1.31
CA ARG A 110 7.05 -14.52 -1.08
C ARG A 110 6.74 -14.33 0.41
N VAL A 111 5.93 -13.32 0.70
CA VAL A 111 5.49 -12.95 2.04
C VAL A 111 3.99 -13.21 2.14
N GLY A 112 3.58 -14.16 2.97
CA GLY A 112 2.16 -14.48 3.17
C GLY A 112 1.35 -13.30 3.70
N LEU A 113 0.04 -13.30 3.46
CA LEU A 113 -0.85 -12.16 3.74
C LEU A 113 -0.73 -11.66 5.18
N ARG A 114 -0.83 -12.55 6.18
CA ARG A 114 -0.71 -12.15 7.59
C ARG A 114 0.59 -11.41 7.87
N ARG A 115 1.71 -11.96 7.39
CA ARG A 115 3.03 -11.33 7.58
C ARG A 115 3.14 -10.02 6.82
N THR A 116 2.50 -9.87 5.67
CA THR A 116 2.42 -8.60 4.93
C THR A 116 1.84 -7.49 5.80
N TRP A 117 0.70 -7.73 6.44
CA TRP A 117 0.03 -6.73 7.28
C TRP A 117 0.81 -6.40 8.55
N GLU A 118 1.49 -7.38 9.14
CA GLU A 118 2.42 -7.14 10.25
C GLU A 118 3.57 -6.22 9.84
N LEU A 119 4.17 -6.45 8.67
CA LEU A 119 5.25 -5.61 8.16
C LEU A 119 4.79 -4.17 7.90
N LEU A 120 3.62 -3.98 7.27
CA LEU A 120 3.05 -2.65 6.99
C LEU A 120 2.72 -1.91 8.30
N TYR A 121 2.15 -2.61 9.27
CA TYR A 121 1.85 -2.03 10.57
C TYR A 121 3.11 -1.61 11.33
N ASN A 122 4.15 -2.45 11.38
CA ASN A 122 5.42 -2.11 12.01
C ASN A 122 6.05 -0.86 11.40
N HIS A 123 5.97 -0.70 10.06
CA HIS A 123 6.40 0.52 9.39
C HIS A 123 5.60 1.74 9.86
N ALA A 124 4.27 1.62 9.92
CA ALA A 124 3.42 2.73 10.36
C ALA A 124 3.70 3.12 11.82
N VAL A 125 3.89 2.14 12.72
CA VAL A 125 4.29 2.39 14.12
C VAL A 125 5.64 3.08 14.22
N HIS A 126 6.62 2.64 13.42
CA HIS A 126 7.95 3.26 13.37
C HIS A 126 7.86 4.75 12.99
N TYR A 127 7.18 5.04 11.88
CA TYR A 127 7.05 6.42 11.39
C TYR A 127 6.19 7.30 12.30
N ALA A 128 5.19 6.75 12.98
CA ALA A 128 4.44 7.48 14.01
C ALA A 128 5.34 7.93 15.19
N LYS A 129 6.42 7.19 15.49
CA LYS A 129 7.42 7.60 16.48
C LYS A 129 8.33 8.71 15.96
N LEU A 130 8.67 8.67 14.64
CA LEU A 130 9.52 9.70 14.01
C LEU A 130 8.76 11.00 13.76
N GLN A 131 7.46 10.94 13.53
CA GLN A 131 6.59 12.06 13.20
C GLN A 131 5.33 12.05 14.09
N PRO A 132 5.46 12.32 15.39
CA PRO A 132 4.38 12.18 16.37
C PRO A 132 3.21 13.16 16.15
N GLU A 133 3.43 14.23 15.39
CA GLU A 133 2.41 15.21 15.00
C GLU A 133 1.49 14.71 13.88
N ILE A 134 1.88 13.66 13.14
CA ILE A 134 1.11 13.13 12.02
C ILE A 134 0.13 12.07 12.54
N LYS A 135 -1.12 12.16 12.12
CA LYS A 135 -2.10 11.13 12.44
C LYS A 135 -1.69 9.80 11.83
N PHE A 136 -1.87 8.70 12.55
CA PHE A 136 -1.47 7.36 12.10
C PHE A 136 -1.96 7.01 10.68
N LYS A 137 -3.18 7.39 10.32
CA LYS A 137 -3.75 7.21 8.97
C LYS A 137 -3.06 8.03 7.88
N GLN A 138 -2.32 9.06 8.23
CA GLN A 138 -1.58 9.94 7.31
C GLN A 138 -0.12 9.55 7.14
N ILE A 139 0.35 8.53 7.87
CA ILE A 139 1.71 8.00 7.70
C ILE A 139 1.89 7.51 6.27
N PHE A 140 2.95 7.95 5.61
CA PHE A 140 3.29 7.52 4.26
C PHE A 140 3.67 6.03 4.26
N ARG A 141 2.96 5.23 3.48
CA ARG A 141 3.11 3.77 3.44
C ARG A 141 3.70 3.23 2.17
N GLY A 142 3.84 4.05 1.15
CA GLY A 142 4.36 3.63 -0.14
C GLY A 142 3.84 4.45 -1.30
N ALA A 143 4.06 3.96 -2.51
CA ALA A 143 3.70 4.67 -3.73
C ALA A 143 3.17 3.70 -4.79
N PHE A 144 2.26 4.16 -5.64
CA PHE A 144 1.71 3.41 -6.77
C PHE A 144 2.39 3.80 -8.07
N PHE A 145 2.81 2.81 -8.86
CA PHE A 145 3.35 2.97 -10.21
C PHE A 145 2.48 2.22 -11.21
N GLY A 146 2.08 2.91 -12.28
CA GLY A 146 1.33 2.33 -13.38
C GLY A 146 2.15 1.32 -14.16
N ILE A 147 1.51 0.26 -14.64
CA ILE A 147 2.20 -0.85 -15.31
C ILE A 147 2.87 -0.44 -16.61
N ASP A 148 2.23 0.42 -17.40
CA ASP A 148 2.79 0.92 -18.66
C ASP A 148 3.98 1.83 -18.42
N SER A 149 3.91 2.66 -17.38
CA SER A 149 5.00 3.53 -16.97
C SER A 149 6.21 2.74 -16.48
N LEU A 150 5.99 1.71 -15.63
CA LEU A 150 7.05 0.79 -15.18
C LEU A 150 7.66 0.03 -16.35
N THR A 151 6.84 -0.52 -17.23
CA THR A 151 7.30 -1.23 -18.42
C THR A 151 8.11 -0.30 -19.32
N SER A 152 7.63 0.92 -19.57
CA SER A 152 8.36 1.91 -20.34
C SER A 152 9.71 2.27 -19.72
N LEU A 153 9.78 2.44 -18.39
CA LEU A 153 11.03 2.69 -17.68
C LEU A 153 12.03 1.55 -17.87
N LEU A 154 11.57 0.32 -17.60
CA LEU A 154 12.44 -0.87 -17.61
C LEU A 154 12.84 -1.32 -19.04
N THR A 155 12.04 -1.01 -20.06
CA THR A 155 12.34 -1.33 -21.46
C THR A 155 13.12 -0.25 -22.17
N LYS A 156 12.95 1.03 -21.82
CA LYS A 156 13.81 2.12 -22.34
C LYS A 156 15.28 1.92 -21.98
N VAL A 157 15.48 1.21 -20.87
CA VAL A 157 16.80 0.82 -20.39
C VAL A 157 16.94 -0.68 -20.67
N THR A 158 17.23 -1.04 -21.91
CA THR A 158 17.19 -2.41 -22.46
C THR A 158 18.01 -3.44 -21.69
N GLU A 159 18.80 -3.03 -20.70
CA GLU A 159 19.68 -3.85 -19.88
C GLU A 159 19.51 -3.62 -18.37
N ALA A 160 18.39 -2.99 -17.95
CA ALA A 160 18.16 -2.77 -16.53
C ALA A 160 18.00 -4.11 -15.79
N HIS A 161 19.04 -4.49 -15.07
CA HIS A 161 19.06 -5.70 -14.27
C HIS A 161 18.24 -5.54 -12.99
N SER A 162 18.31 -4.35 -12.40
CA SER A 162 17.63 -4.00 -11.17
C SER A 162 17.26 -2.52 -11.14
N VAL A 163 16.48 -2.15 -10.14
CA VAL A 163 16.06 -0.77 -9.87
C VAL A 163 16.38 -0.44 -8.42
N ASN A 164 17.04 0.68 -8.20
CA ASN A 164 17.10 1.28 -6.88
C ASN A 164 15.79 2.03 -6.60
N TYR A 165 15.11 1.63 -5.54
CA TYR A 165 14.01 2.36 -4.95
C TYR A 165 14.57 3.27 -3.86
N HIS A 166 14.65 4.57 -4.14
CA HIS A 166 15.06 5.59 -3.19
C HIS A 166 13.85 6.16 -2.47
N PHE A 167 14.01 6.35 -1.17
CA PHE A 167 13.07 7.13 -0.38
C PHE A 167 13.41 8.60 -0.56
N GLY A 168 12.44 9.40 -0.95
CA GLY A 168 12.58 10.83 -1.22
C GLY A 168 11.73 11.66 -0.26
N PHE A 169 12.12 12.92 -0.07
CA PHE A 169 11.38 13.90 0.72
C PHE A 169 11.51 15.29 0.11
N ASP A 170 10.39 15.96 -0.12
CA ASP A 170 10.35 17.31 -0.67
C ASP A 170 9.96 18.31 0.42
N GLU A 171 10.95 19.04 0.92
CA GLU A 171 10.78 20.04 1.98
C GLU A 171 9.98 21.26 1.52
N ASN A 172 9.82 21.46 0.22
CA ASN A 172 9.07 22.59 -0.33
C ASN A 172 7.55 22.34 -0.32
N ILE A 173 7.12 21.11 -0.08
CA ILE A 173 5.72 20.74 0.05
C ILE A 173 5.31 20.87 1.51
N THR A 174 4.20 21.54 1.79
CA THR A 174 3.68 21.73 3.15
C THR A 174 2.65 20.66 3.56
N ASP A 175 2.06 19.96 2.61
CA ASP A 175 1.14 18.85 2.85
C ASP A 175 1.95 17.58 3.16
N THR A 176 1.94 17.17 4.41
CA THR A 176 2.82 16.16 4.96
C THR A 176 2.79 14.81 4.23
N PRO A 177 1.63 14.24 3.84
CA PRO A 177 1.65 12.99 3.06
C PRO A 177 2.31 13.14 1.70
N LEU A 178 2.21 14.31 1.08
CA LEU A 178 2.75 14.59 -0.26
C LEU A 178 4.24 14.94 -0.25
N GLN A 179 4.84 15.21 0.91
CA GLN A 179 6.29 15.44 1.04
C GLN A 179 7.09 14.18 0.71
N HIS A 180 6.60 13.02 1.12
CA HIS A 180 7.27 11.75 0.82
C HIS A 180 7.15 11.41 -0.67
N LYS A 181 8.27 10.98 -1.24
CA LYS A 181 8.39 10.62 -2.65
C LYS A 181 9.05 9.25 -2.80
N ALA A 182 8.73 8.59 -3.88
CA ALA A 182 9.36 7.35 -4.28
C ALA A 182 10.10 7.57 -5.60
N VAL A 183 11.41 7.44 -5.59
CA VAL A 183 12.24 7.68 -6.77
C VAL A 183 12.86 6.36 -7.23
N LEU A 184 12.55 5.93 -8.45
CA LEU A 184 13.15 4.75 -9.07
C LEU A 184 14.31 5.16 -9.95
N ASN A 185 15.43 4.45 -9.82
CA ASN A 185 16.61 4.62 -10.66
C ASN A 185 17.10 3.26 -11.16
N PRO A 186 17.02 2.97 -12.45
CA PRO A 186 17.51 1.72 -13.03
C PRO A 186 19.02 1.54 -12.88
N LEU A 187 19.46 0.29 -12.78
CA LEU A 187 20.84 -0.11 -12.68
C LEU A 187 21.22 -1.09 -13.79
N HIS A 188 22.43 -0.95 -14.31
CA HIS A 188 23.09 -1.96 -15.15
C HIS A 188 23.41 -3.23 -14.36
N ILE A 189 23.76 -4.30 -15.04
CA ILE A 189 24.19 -5.56 -14.44
C ILE A 189 25.46 -5.41 -13.59
N ASP A 190 26.32 -4.47 -13.92
CA ASP A 190 27.53 -4.15 -13.15
C ASP A 190 27.26 -3.22 -11.96
N GLY A 191 26.00 -2.85 -11.72
CA GLY A 191 25.56 -1.97 -10.63
C GLY A 191 25.74 -0.47 -10.90
N THR A 192 26.19 -0.08 -12.10
CA THR A 192 26.24 1.35 -12.46
C THR A 192 24.83 1.90 -12.67
N GLN A 193 24.63 3.16 -12.27
CA GLN A 193 23.33 3.83 -12.37
C GLN A 193 23.11 4.42 -13.75
N TYR A 194 21.91 4.24 -14.29
CA TYR A 194 21.47 5.06 -15.41
C TYR A 194 21.14 6.48 -14.93
N ASN A 195 21.44 7.47 -15.74
CA ASN A 195 21.04 8.86 -15.44
C ASN A 195 19.56 9.09 -15.82
N VAL A 196 18.69 8.20 -15.34
CA VAL A 196 17.24 8.28 -15.52
C VAL A 196 16.59 8.05 -14.16
N TYR A 197 15.76 8.98 -13.75
CA TYR A 197 15.02 8.93 -12.51
C TYR A 197 13.52 9.02 -12.80
N PHE A 198 12.76 8.28 -12.04
CA PHE A 198 11.33 8.13 -12.22
C PHE A 198 10.62 8.34 -10.88
N ASP A 199 9.73 9.32 -10.82
CA ASP A 199 8.97 9.65 -9.61
C ASP A 199 7.50 9.31 -9.79
N VAL A 200 6.84 9.14 -8.67
CA VAL A 200 5.41 8.94 -8.57
C VAL A 200 4.76 10.12 -7.87
N ASN A 201 3.77 10.67 -8.54
CA ASN A 201 2.86 11.65 -7.97
C ASN A 201 1.60 10.99 -7.35
N SER A 202 1.68 9.73 -6.91
CA SER A 202 0.57 8.99 -6.32
C SER A 202 0.99 8.33 -5.02
N PRO A 203 1.20 9.14 -3.95
CA PRO A 203 1.60 8.64 -2.65
C PRO A 203 0.46 7.91 -1.95
N CYS A 204 0.81 7.02 -1.03
CA CYS A 204 -0.12 6.34 -0.14
C CYS A 204 0.15 6.77 1.31
N PRO A 205 -0.76 7.43 2.03
CA PRO A 205 -1.97 8.11 1.56
C PRO A 205 -1.67 9.37 0.69
N PRO A 206 -2.68 10.01 0.01
CA PRO A 206 -4.11 9.72 0.13
C PRO A 206 -4.60 8.60 -0.79
N ASP A 207 -3.79 8.15 -1.76
CA ASP A 207 -4.24 7.27 -2.83
C ASP A 207 -4.39 5.79 -2.45
N CYS A 208 -4.26 5.41 -1.18
CA CYS A 208 -4.54 4.04 -0.72
C CYS A 208 -5.62 3.94 0.35
N TYR A 209 -6.09 5.06 0.86
CA TYR A 209 -7.25 5.10 1.75
C TYR A 209 -8.30 6.01 1.14
N ASN A 210 -9.52 5.51 1.03
CA ASN A 210 -10.66 6.41 0.94
C ASN A 210 -10.86 7.00 2.33
N ASP A 211 -10.79 8.32 2.43
CA ASP A 211 -11.13 9.04 3.67
C ASP A 211 -12.60 8.84 4.07
N GLU A 212 -13.44 8.44 3.11
CA GLU A 212 -14.79 7.95 3.34
C GLU A 212 -14.87 6.50 2.87
N PRO A 213 -14.98 5.52 3.79
CA PRO A 213 -15.38 4.19 3.38
C PRO A 213 -16.71 4.32 2.62
N PRO A 214 -16.89 3.62 1.48
CA PRO A 214 -18.16 3.64 0.78
C PRO A 214 -19.26 3.36 1.80
N SER A 215 -20.38 4.06 1.69
CA SER A 215 -21.48 4.06 2.69
C SER A 215 -21.97 2.68 3.11
N THR A 216 -21.63 1.65 2.37
CA THR A 216 -21.88 0.22 2.64
C THR A 216 -20.80 -0.45 3.51
N CYS A 217 -19.61 0.12 3.65
CA CYS A 217 -18.51 -0.42 4.46
C CYS A 217 -18.48 0.15 5.90
N CYS A 218 -19.35 1.13 6.23
CA CYS A 218 -19.40 1.78 7.54
C CYS A 218 -19.59 0.82 8.72
N MET A 219 -20.15 -0.37 8.47
CA MET A 219 -20.41 -1.35 9.55
C MET A 219 -19.13 -2.02 10.06
N ALA A 220 -18.23 -2.39 9.15
CA ALA A 220 -16.94 -2.95 9.54
C ALA A 220 -15.94 -1.87 10.00
N ALA A 221 -16.05 -0.64 9.47
CA ALA A 221 -15.25 0.48 9.94
C ALA A 221 -15.48 0.76 11.43
N SER A 222 -16.74 0.68 11.92
CA SER A 222 -17.03 0.88 13.35
C SER A 222 -16.37 -0.18 14.23
N MET A 223 -16.24 -1.44 13.75
CA MET A 223 -15.49 -2.49 14.45
C MET A 223 -14.02 -2.15 14.54
N VAL A 224 -13.42 -1.78 13.41
CA VAL A 224 -11.99 -1.47 13.29
C VAL A 224 -11.62 -0.22 14.09
N ASP A 225 -12.45 0.81 14.08
CA ASP A 225 -12.21 2.05 14.83
C ASP A 225 -12.27 1.85 16.34
N ASN A 226 -13.07 0.90 16.80
CA ASN A 226 -13.24 0.56 18.22
C ASN A 226 -12.22 -0.45 18.74
N PHE A 227 -11.44 -1.12 17.85
CA PHE A 227 -10.36 -1.99 18.31
C PHE A 227 -9.26 -1.17 18.99
N PRO A 228 -8.74 -1.62 20.14
CA PRO A 228 -7.54 -1.01 20.72
C PRO A 228 -6.39 -1.06 19.71
N LYS A 229 -5.76 0.07 19.47
CA LYS A 229 -4.59 0.18 18.56
C LYS A 229 -3.33 -0.37 19.23
N THR A 230 -3.35 -1.65 19.53
CA THR A 230 -2.22 -2.39 20.09
C THR A 230 -1.42 -3.07 18.97
N PRO A 231 -0.16 -3.46 19.20
CA PRO A 231 0.63 -4.22 18.24
C PRO A 231 -0.08 -5.50 17.75
N ASP A 232 -0.91 -6.11 18.59
CA ASP A 232 -1.63 -7.35 18.24
C ASP A 232 -2.84 -7.13 17.33
N ASN A 233 -3.43 -5.95 17.35
CA ASN A 233 -4.64 -5.62 16.56
C ASN A 233 -4.33 -4.77 15.33
N GLY A 234 -3.23 -4.03 15.36
CA GLY A 234 -2.86 -3.12 14.28
C GLY A 234 -2.76 -3.76 12.89
N PRO A 235 -2.16 -4.97 12.74
CA PRO A 235 -2.11 -5.66 11.47
C PRO A 235 -3.49 -5.96 10.86
N LEU A 236 -4.50 -6.23 11.68
CA LEU A 236 -5.88 -6.44 11.22
C LEU A 236 -6.51 -5.16 10.68
N VAL A 237 -6.24 -4.04 11.34
CA VAL A 237 -6.69 -2.72 10.90
C VAL A 237 -6.08 -2.37 9.55
N GLU A 238 -4.76 -2.57 9.38
CA GLU A 238 -4.09 -2.38 8.10
C GLU A 238 -4.68 -3.29 7.01
N MET A 239 -4.83 -4.58 7.29
CA MET A 239 -5.45 -5.55 6.37
C MET A 239 -6.82 -5.05 5.90
N TYR A 240 -7.68 -4.66 6.84
CA TYR A 240 -9.02 -4.20 6.53
C TYR A 240 -9.01 -3.03 5.54
N TYR A 241 -8.22 -2.01 5.80
CA TYR A 241 -8.16 -0.82 4.93
C TYR A 241 -7.68 -1.15 3.51
N TYR A 242 -6.76 -2.11 3.35
CA TYR A 242 -6.26 -2.49 2.04
C TYR A 242 -7.21 -3.40 1.26
N ILE A 243 -7.93 -4.28 1.94
CA ILE A 243 -8.78 -5.30 1.31
C ILE A 243 -10.21 -4.80 1.10
N SER A 244 -10.72 -3.96 1.99
CA SER A 244 -12.12 -3.55 1.99
C SER A 244 -12.62 -2.94 0.66
N PRO A 245 -11.85 -2.15 -0.10
CA PRO A 245 -12.30 -1.65 -1.39
C PRO A 245 -12.57 -2.79 -2.39
N ALA A 246 -11.61 -3.71 -2.56
CA ALA A 246 -11.76 -4.84 -3.47
C ALA A 246 -12.90 -5.77 -3.04
N LEU A 247 -13.03 -6.01 -1.73
CA LEU A 247 -14.10 -6.83 -1.17
C LEU A 247 -15.48 -6.19 -1.39
N THR A 248 -15.59 -4.88 -1.18
CA THR A 248 -16.84 -4.14 -1.43
C THR A 248 -17.26 -4.24 -2.88
N GLU A 249 -16.33 -4.03 -3.82
CA GLU A 249 -16.59 -4.15 -5.25
C GLU A 249 -17.05 -5.56 -5.61
N ALA A 250 -16.37 -6.59 -5.14
CA ALA A 250 -16.74 -7.99 -5.37
C ALA A 250 -18.16 -8.29 -4.87
N ILE A 251 -18.51 -7.86 -3.65
CA ILE A 251 -19.84 -8.03 -3.07
C ILE A 251 -20.91 -7.28 -3.89
N VAL A 252 -20.65 -6.03 -4.29
CA VAL A 252 -21.58 -5.23 -5.10
C VAL A 252 -21.85 -5.91 -6.42
N ASN A 253 -20.83 -6.46 -7.08
CA ASN A 253 -20.94 -7.15 -8.36
C ASN A 253 -21.77 -8.45 -8.28
N THR A 254 -22.03 -9.02 -7.10
CA THR A 254 -22.96 -10.14 -6.95
C THR A 254 -24.42 -9.75 -7.19
N GLY A 255 -24.76 -8.48 -7.18
CA GLY A 255 -26.15 -7.97 -7.19
C GLY A 255 -26.92 -8.22 -5.87
N ARG A 256 -26.29 -8.83 -4.86
CA ARG A 256 -26.89 -9.23 -3.57
C ARG A 256 -26.30 -8.46 -2.38
N ALA A 257 -25.62 -7.34 -2.63
CA ALA A 257 -24.89 -6.61 -1.60
C ALA A 257 -25.74 -6.31 -0.35
N LYS A 258 -27.00 -5.89 -0.53
CA LYS A 258 -27.90 -5.58 0.57
C LYS A 258 -28.10 -6.77 1.52
N ASP A 259 -28.40 -7.94 0.96
CA ASP A 259 -28.65 -9.15 1.75
C ASP A 259 -27.39 -9.63 2.48
N ILE A 260 -26.25 -9.58 1.78
CA ILE A 260 -24.94 -9.94 2.34
C ILE A 260 -24.61 -9.02 3.52
N TYR A 261 -24.71 -7.70 3.34
CA TYR A 261 -24.43 -6.74 4.42
C TYR A 261 -25.39 -6.86 5.61
N GLN A 262 -26.68 -7.10 5.38
CA GLN A 262 -27.63 -7.32 6.46
C GLN A 262 -27.26 -8.58 7.25
N SER A 263 -26.92 -9.66 6.55
CA SER A 263 -26.48 -10.92 7.20
C SER A 263 -25.21 -10.72 8.03
N LEU A 264 -24.21 -10.05 7.46
CA LEU A 264 -22.95 -9.73 8.16
C LEU A 264 -23.20 -8.88 9.40
N TYR A 265 -24.05 -7.85 9.29
CA TYR A 265 -24.36 -6.98 10.42
C TYR A 265 -24.98 -7.76 11.58
N HIS A 266 -26.00 -8.55 11.31
CA HIS A 266 -26.70 -9.27 12.37
C HIS A 266 -25.86 -10.40 13.00
N ASN A 267 -25.08 -11.10 12.19
CA ASN A 267 -24.40 -12.32 12.65
C ASN A 267 -22.97 -12.06 13.17
N GLN A 268 -22.24 -11.06 12.62
CA GLN A 268 -20.83 -10.85 12.93
C GLN A 268 -20.56 -9.48 13.56
N VAL A 269 -20.96 -8.39 12.87
CA VAL A 269 -20.62 -7.03 13.31
C VAL A 269 -21.24 -6.71 14.67
N SER A 270 -22.54 -7.02 14.86
CA SER A 270 -23.23 -6.78 16.13
C SER A 270 -22.61 -7.58 17.27
N GLN A 271 -22.25 -8.84 17.02
CA GLN A 271 -21.57 -9.69 18.03
C GLN A 271 -20.18 -9.17 18.36
N CYS A 272 -19.41 -8.75 17.34
CA CYS A 272 -18.07 -8.20 17.55
C CYS A 272 -18.12 -6.91 18.38
N ASN A 273 -19.03 -5.99 18.05
CA ASN A 273 -19.21 -4.75 18.83
C ASN A 273 -19.57 -5.04 20.28
N LYS A 274 -20.49 -5.99 20.53
CA LYS A 274 -20.83 -6.42 21.87
C LYS A 274 -19.62 -6.98 22.64
N LEU A 275 -18.80 -7.81 22.00
CA LEU A 275 -17.57 -8.32 22.61
C LEU A 275 -16.58 -7.20 22.96
N ILE A 276 -16.46 -6.17 22.12
CA ILE A 276 -15.63 -4.99 22.38
C ILE A 276 -16.18 -4.20 23.59
N GLU A 277 -17.48 -3.96 23.64
CA GLU A 277 -18.15 -3.29 24.78
C GLU A 277 -17.97 -4.04 26.10
N GLU A 278 -17.96 -5.38 26.06
CA GLU A 278 -17.69 -6.25 27.20
C GLU A 278 -16.18 -6.34 27.57
N GLY A 279 -15.29 -5.68 26.82
CA GLY A 279 -13.82 -5.74 27.02
C GLY A 279 -13.19 -7.08 26.60
N ARG A 280 -13.91 -7.92 25.87
CA ARG A 280 -13.48 -9.25 25.40
C ARG A 280 -12.77 -9.15 24.05
N TYR A 281 -11.68 -8.39 24.00
CA TYR A 281 -10.99 -8.03 22.78
C TYR A 281 -10.44 -9.21 21.98
N ASP A 282 -9.93 -10.26 22.65
CA ASP A 282 -9.42 -11.46 21.95
C ASP A 282 -10.53 -12.21 21.22
N ALA A 283 -11.70 -12.33 21.83
CA ALA A 283 -12.86 -12.97 21.20
C ALA A 283 -13.38 -12.12 20.02
N ALA A 284 -13.41 -10.79 20.16
CA ALA A 284 -13.78 -9.88 19.10
C ALA A 284 -12.79 -9.98 17.92
N LYS A 285 -11.49 -10.05 18.20
CA LYS A 285 -10.43 -10.23 17.22
C LYS A 285 -10.59 -11.53 16.44
N MET A 286 -10.79 -12.65 17.15
CA MET A 286 -11.01 -13.95 16.48
C MET A 286 -12.24 -13.92 15.57
N LEU A 287 -13.34 -13.31 16.01
CA LEU A 287 -14.55 -13.20 15.20
C LEU A 287 -14.32 -12.33 13.96
N PHE A 288 -13.58 -11.23 14.09
CA PHE A 288 -13.23 -10.37 12.97
C PHE A 288 -12.33 -11.10 11.97
N GLU A 289 -11.25 -11.77 12.43
CA GLU A 289 -10.35 -12.57 11.58
C GLU A 289 -11.13 -13.63 10.79
N GLN A 290 -11.97 -14.42 11.46
CA GLN A 290 -12.79 -15.43 10.81
C GLN A 290 -13.75 -14.84 9.77
N THR A 291 -14.34 -13.67 10.07
CA THR A 291 -15.24 -12.98 9.15
C THR A 291 -14.47 -12.52 7.90
N MET A 292 -13.30 -11.92 8.08
CA MET A 292 -12.48 -11.47 6.96
C MET A 292 -11.98 -12.63 6.11
N GLU A 293 -11.52 -13.73 6.72
CA GLU A 293 -11.11 -14.94 6.00
C GLU A 293 -12.26 -15.52 5.17
N TYR A 294 -13.45 -15.62 5.76
CA TYR A 294 -14.65 -16.08 5.06
C TYR A 294 -14.96 -15.19 3.86
N LEU A 295 -15.00 -13.86 4.05
CA LEU A 295 -15.34 -12.92 2.98
C LEU A 295 -14.30 -12.93 1.85
N MET A 296 -13.02 -12.98 2.18
CA MET A 296 -11.96 -13.09 1.18
C MET A 296 -12.07 -14.38 0.37
N LYS A 297 -12.29 -15.50 1.06
CA LYS A 297 -12.46 -16.81 0.41
C LYS A 297 -13.68 -16.85 -0.50
N GLU A 298 -14.79 -16.28 -0.06
CA GLU A 298 -16.06 -16.34 -0.81
C GLU A 298 -16.11 -15.38 -1.98
N TYR A 299 -15.46 -14.20 -1.89
CA TYR A 299 -15.63 -13.12 -2.86
C TYR A 299 -14.36 -12.70 -3.61
N LEU A 300 -13.17 -13.01 -3.09
CA LEU A 300 -11.92 -12.57 -3.71
C LEU A 300 -11.07 -13.72 -4.26
N PHE A 301 -11.25 -14.94 -3.76
CA PHE A 301 -10.43 -16.11 -4.16
C PHE A 301 -11.19 -17.13 -4.99
N CYS A 302 -12.43 -16.82 -5.38
CA CYS A 302 -13.24 -17.68 -6.25
C CYS A 302 -12.93 -17.49 -7.75
#